data_16b5df0bf557e8363f1921703e9e43b4
#
_entry.id   16b5df0bf557e8363f1921703e9e43b4
#
_cell.length_a   1.000
_cell.length_b   1.000
_cell.length_c   1.000
_cell.angle_alpha   90.00
_cell.angle_beta   90.00
_cell.angle_gamma   90.00
#
_symmetry.space_group_name_H-M   'P 1'
#
loop_
_entity.id
_entity.type
_entity.pdbx_description
1 polymer ?
#
loop_
_entity_poly.entity_id
_entity_poly.type
_entity_poly.pdbx_seq_one_letter_code
_entity_poly.pdbx_strand_id
1 'polypeptide(L)'
;PDLVLAFSDIQAEVVADLTRAGLEVHVFNQRDVAGILAMIRSLGGLVGARRRAESLAARLGRRVREAERRSRTLPRRPRVYFEEWDDPMISGIGWVSELVTAAGGEDCFADRSRGVTARERFVTAEEVRARDPELVLASWCGKKFRPGAFAARPGFAALTAVRRGALYEIEASVILQPGPAALTDGLDRLEAIIRTEAEAPGR
;
A
#
# COMPACT_ATOMS: atom_id res chain seq x y z
N PRO A 1 -15.65 -6.71 25.66
CA PRO A 1 -15.71 -7.39 24.37
C PRO A 1 -15.34 -8.85 24.53
N ASP A 2 -15.91 -9.74 23.70
CA ASP A 2 -15.60 -11.18 23.70
C ASP A 2 -14.27 -11.49 22.97
N LEU A 3 -13.84 -10.58 22.09
CA LEU A 3 -12.61 -10.67 21.32
C LEU A 3 -12.10 -9.30 20.96
N VAL A 4 -10.81 -9.06 21.15
CA VAL A 4 -10.10 -7.87 20.68
C VAL A 4 -9.24 -8.25 19.47
N LEU A 5 -9.29 -7.44 18.43
CA LEU A 5 -8.45 -7.59 17.24
C LEU A 5 -7.33 -6.55 17.26
N ALA A 6 -6.11 -6.99 17.07
CA ALA A 6 -4.94 -6.14 16.96
C ALA A 6 -4.22 -6.38 15.63
N PHE A 7 -3.38 -5.44 15.23
CA PHE A 7 -2.60 -5.53 14.01
C PHE A 7 -1.14 -5.17 14.25
N SER A 8 -0.25 -6.06 13.83
CA SER A 8 1.19 -5.82 13.75
C SER A 8 1.91 -5.74 15.10
N ASP A 9 3.22 -5.82 15.04
CA ASP A 9 4.19 -5.68 16.13
C ASP A 9 4.14 -4.31 16.80
N ILE A 10 3.70 -3.26 16.08
CA ILE A 10 3.55 -1.90 16.62
C ILE A 10 2.60 -1.87 17.83
N GLN A 11 1.64 -2.79 17.90
CA GLN A 11 0.67 -2.89 19.00
C GLN A 11 1.06 -3.92 20.07
N ALA A 12 2.27 -4.49 20.03
CA ALA A 12 2.68 -5.58 20.92
C ALA A 12 2.51 -5.26 22.43
N GLU A 13 2.90 -4.06 22.83
CA GLU A 13 2.76 -3.62 24.24
C GLU A 13 1.28 -3.53 24.65
N VAL A 14 0.44 -2.94 23.81
CA VAL A 14 -1.01 -2.85 24.05
C VAL A 14 -1.63 -4.24 24.11
N VAL A 15 -1.22 -5.16 23.25
CA VAL A 15 -1.68 -6.55 23.24
C VAL A 15 -1.30 -7.24 24.56
N ALA A 16 -0.07 -7.04 25.03
CA ALA A 16 0.39 -7.61 26.30
C ALA A 16 -0.46 -7.10 27.48
N ASP A 17 -0.77 -5.80 27.52
CA ASP A 17 -1.58 -5.21 28.58
C ASP A 17 -3.03 -5.70 28.54
N LEU A 18 -3.63 -5.79 27.37
CA LEU A 18 -4.99 -6.34 27.20
C LEU A 18 -5.06 -7.81 27.65
N THR A 19 -4.04 -8.61 27.32
CA THR A 19 -3.94 -10.01 27.72
C THR A 19 -3.79 -10.13 29.24
N ARG A 20 -2.96 -9.29 29.89
CA ARG A 20 -2.83 -9.22 31.35
C ARG A 20 -4.14 -8.83 32.05
N ALA A 21 -4.95 -8.01 31.37
CA ALA A 21 -6.29 -7.64 31.84
C ALA A 21 -7.35 -8.74 31.64
N GLY A 22 -6.96 -9.92 31.14
CA GLY A 22 -7.85 -11.08 30.96
C GLY A 22 -8.71 -11.02 29.70
N LEU A 23 -8.35 -10.20 28.70
CA LEU A 23 -9.07 -10.11 27.45
C LEU A 23 -8.53 -11.10 26.42
N GLU A 24 -9.41 -11.71 25.64
CA GLU A 24 -9.03 -12.51 24.47
C GLU A 24 -8.56 -11.58 23.35
N VAL A 25 -7.30 -11.73 22.91
CA VAL A 25 -6.72 -10.89 21.86
C VAL A 25 -6.22 -11.74 20.72
N HIS A 26 -6.62 -11.42 19.49
CA HIS A 26 -6.09 -12.01 18.28
C HIS A 26 -5.31 -10.99 17.47
N VAL A 27 -4.03 -11.26 17.20
CA VAL A 27 -3.15 -10.35 16.46
C VAL A 27 -3.02 -10.83 15.02
N PHE A 28 -3.35 -9.96 14.08
CA PHE A 28 -3.08 -10.16 12.67
C PHE A 28 -1.79 -9.44 12.27
N ASN A 29 -1.02 -10.02 11.35
CA ASN A 29 0.24 -9.43 10.89
C ASN A 29 0.46 -9.66 9.39
N GLN A 30 -0.59 -9.46 8.60
CA GLN A 30 -0.52 -9.59 7.14
C GLN A 30 0.33 -8.47 6.53
N ARG A 31 1.15 -8.83 5.54
CA ARG A 31 2.08 -7.91 4.86
C ARG A 31 1.89 -7.88 3.34
N ASP A 32 1.07 -8.78 2.80
CA ASP A 32 0.80 -8.94 1.38
C ASP A 32 -0.70 -9.16 1.10
N VAL A 33 -1.08 -9.17 -0.15
CA VAL A 33 -2.47 -9.39 -0.59
C VAL A 33 -2.98 -10.77 -0.15
N ALA A 34 -2.15 -11.80 -0.23
CA ALA A 34 -2.51 -13.15 0.19
C ALA A 34 -2.84 -13.20 1.69
N GLY A 35 -2.01 -12.52 2.51
CA GLY A 35 -2.22 -12.37 3.94
C GLY A 35 -3.51 -11.61 4.28
N ILE A 36 -3.86 -10.55 3.53
CA ILE A 36 -5.16 -9.85 3.70
C ILE A 36 -6.32 -10.80 3.44
N LEU A 37 -6.25 -11.60 2.37
CA LEU A 37 -7.31 -12.57 2.06
C LEU A 37 -7.40 -13.69 3.10
N ALA A 38 -6.25 -14.13 3.65
CA ALA A 38 -6.20 -15.11 4.73
C ALA A 38 -6.78 -14.53 6.04
N MET A 39 -6.44 -13.29 6.39
CA MET A 39 -7.00 -12.58 7.55
C MET A 39 -8.54 -12.54 7.49
N ILE A 40 -9.11 -12.18 6.33
CA ILE A 40 -10.57 -12.14 6.14
C ILE A 40 -11.19 -13.51 6.44
N ARG A 41 -10.57 -14.60 5.98
CA ARG A 41 -11.06 -15.97 6.23
C ARG A 41 -10.96 -16.35 7.70
N SER A 42 -9.81 -16.07 8.32
CA SER A 42 -9.57 -16.33 9.75
C SER A 42 -10.57 -15.59 10.63
N LEU A 43 -10.76 -14.28 10.36
CA LEU A 43 -11.75 -13.48 11.07
C LEU A 43 -13.17 -14.04 10.91
N GLY A 44 -13.53 -14.44 9.68
CA GLY A 44 -14.82 -15.07 9.43
C GLY A 44 -15.02 -16.38 10.20
N GLY A 45 -13.93 -17.14 10.43
CA GLY A 45 -13.95 -18.33 11.29
C GLY A 45 -14.18 -17.97 12.77
N LEU A 46 -13.45 -16.97 13.27
CA LEU A 46 -13.54 -16.52 14.66
C LEU A 46 -14.94 -15.99 15.05
N VAL A 47 -15.62 -15.29 14.13
CA VAL A 47 -16.93 -14.69 14.39
C VAL A 47 -18.11 -15.50 13.83
N GLY A 48 -17.91 -16.76 13.44
CA GLY A 48 -18.97 -17.63 12.92
C GLY A 48 -19.51 -17.26 11.52
N ALA A 49 -18.80 -16.39 10.77
CA ALA A 49 -19.23 -15.87 9.46
C ALA A 49 -18.46 -16.48 8.28
N ARG A 50 -17.96 -17.71 8.40
CA ARG A 50 -17.07 -18.40 7.44
C ARG A 50 -17.50 -18.27 5.98
N ARG A 51 -18.78 -18.56 5.66
CA ARG A 51 -19.28 -18.50 4.28
C ARG A 51 -19.20 -17.10 3.69
N ARG A 52 -19.51 -16.06 4.48
CA ARG A 52 -19.41 -14.66 4.06
C ARG A 52 -17.95 -14.26 3.80
N ALA A 53 -17.05 -14.68 4.68
CA ALA A 53 -15.63 -14.41 4.58
C ALA A 53 -15.00 -15.07 3.34
N GLU A 54 -15.32 -16.35 3.06
CA GLU A 54 -14.86 -17.03 1.85
C GLU A 54 -15.36 -16.34 0.57
N SER A 55 -16.64 -15.98 0.51
CA SER A 55 -17.20 -15.25 -0.63
C SER A 55 -16.53 -13.90 -0.83
N LEU A 56 -16.30 -13.15 0.26
CA LEU A 56 -15.60 -11.86 0.22
C LEU A 56 -14.16 -12.03 -0.26
N ALA A 57 -13.39 -12.92 0.35
CA ALA A 57 -12.00 -13.15 -0.01
C ALA A 57 -11.86 -13.63 -1.48
N ALA A 58 -12.74 -14.52 -1.93
CA ALA A 58 -12.75 -14.96 -3.32
C ALA A 58 -13.05 -13.81 -4.30
N ARG A 59 -14.02 -12.94 -3.98
CA ARG A 59 -14.37 -11.77 -4.80
C ARG A 59 -13.19 -10.77 -4.87
N LEU A 60 -12.58 -10.44 -3.73
CA LEU A 60 -11.44 -9.54 -3.68
C LEU A 60 -10.22 -10.09 -4.43
N GLY A 61 -9.91 -11.38 -4.26
CA GLY A 61 -8.83 -12.01 -5.01
C GLY A 61 -9.08 -12.04 -6.53
N ARG A 62 -10.34 -12.22 -6.97
CA ARG A 62 -10.67 -12.08 -8.40
C ARG A 62 -10.43 -10.66 -8.89
N ARG A 63 -10.83 -9.64 -8.12
CA ARG A 63 -10.65 -8.23 -8.46
C ARG A 63 -9.17 -7.89 -8.72
N VAL A 64 -8.26 -8.33 -7.86
CA VAL A 64 -6.81 -8.13 -8.05
C VAL A 64 -6.33 -8.80 -9.35
N ARG A 65 -6.69 -10.08 -9.59
CA ARG A 65 -6.33 -10.76 -10.84
C ARG A 65 -6.94 -10.12 -12.09
N GLU A 66 -8.10 -9.49 -11.98
CA GLU A 66 -8.71 -8.73 -13.07
C GLU A 66 -7.98 -7.44 -13.35
N ALA A 67 -7.51 -6.73 -12.32
CA ALA A 67 -6.62 -5.57 -12.47
C ALA A 67 -5.31 -5.97 -13.17
N GLU A 68 -4.67 -7.05 -12.75
CA GLU A 68 -3.47 -7.60 -13.40
C GLU A 68 -3.70 -7.92 -14.88
N ARG A 69 -4.87 -8.46 -15.26
CA ARG A 69 -5.18 -8.72 -16.66
C ARG A 69 -5.38 -7.42 -17.45
N ARG A 70 -6.10 -6.43 -16.88
CA ARG A 70 -6.29 -5.12 -17.52
C ARG A 70 -4.97 -4.38 -17.70
N SER A 71 -4.07 -4.47 -16.72
CA SER A 71 -2.79 -3.78 -16.78
C SER A 71 -1.88 -4.25 -17.90
N ARG A 72 -2.07 -5.48 -18.41
CA ARG A 72 -1.29 -6.01 -19.55
C ARG A 72 -1.55 -5.28 -20.88
N THR A 73 -2.64 -4.54 -20.98
CA THR A 73 -2.98 -3.75 -22.17
C THR A 73 -2.46 -2.32 -22.12
N LEU A 74 -1.84 -1.91 -21.03
CA LEU A 74 -1.24 -0.59 -20.93
C LEU A 74 -0.03 -0.47 -21.86
N PRO A 75 0.17 0.69 -22.52
CA PRO A 75 1.24 0.89 -23.47
C PRO A 75 2.63 0.86 -22.83
N ARG A 76 2.73 1.17 -21.56
CA ARG A 76 3.95 1.12 -20.74
C ARG A 76 3.63 0.96 -19.27
N ARG A 77 4.64 0.63 -18.49
CA ARG A 77 4.55 0.54 -17.02
C ARG A 77 5.36 1.69 -16.42
N PRO A 78 4.70 2.74 -15.89
CA PRO A 78 5.43 3.85 -15.28
C PRO A 78 6.14 3.39 -14.00
N ARG A 79 7.35 3.92 -13.77
CA ARG A 79 8.07 3.72 -12.50
C ARG A 79 7.39 4.53 -11.40
N VAL A 80 6.96 3.83 -10.33
CA VAL A 80 6.17 4.39 -9.24
C VAL A 80 7.00 4.43 -7.96
N TYR A 81 7.11 5.57 -7.34
CA TYR A 81 7.53 5.67 -5.95
C TYR A 81 6.28 5.84 -5.08
N PHE A 82 5.98 4.84 -4.26
CA PHE A 82 4.97 4.98 -3.21
C PHE A 82 5.65 5.41 -1.91
N GLU A 83 5.24 6.57 -1.37
CA GLU A 83 5.73 7.10 -0.10
C GLU A 83 4.69 6.94 0.99
N GLU A 84 4.93 6.00 1.92
CA GLU A 84 4.06 5.70 3.05
C GLU A 84 4.21 6.74 4.18
N TRP A 85 5.39 7.32 4.29
CA TRP A 85 5.73 8.35 5.26
C TRP A 85 6.90 9.20 4.76
N ASP A 86 6.98 10.46 5.22
CA ASP A 86 7.91 11.47 4.68
C ASP A 86 9.19 11.67 5.50
N ASP A 87 9.17 11.44 6.81
CA ASP A 87 10.34 11.60 7.69
C ASP A 87 10.28 10.65 8.89
N PRO A 88 11.12 9.58 8.90
CA PRO A 88 11.97 9.15 7.79
C PRO A 88 11.14 8.72 6.58
N MET A 89 11.68 8.87 5.36
CA MET A 89 10.99 8.42 4.15
C MET A 89 10.84 6.90 4.17
N ILE A 90 9.59 6.43 4.02
CA ILE A 90 9.24 5.00 4.03
C ILE A 90 8.59 4.63 2.70
N SER A 91 9.14 3.64 2.02
CA SER A 91 8.55 3.08 0.80
C SER A 91 7.33 2.19 1.12
N GLY A 92 6.54 1.88 0.10
CA GLY A 92 5.31 1.11 0.23
C GLY A 92 5.51 -0.27 0.85
N ILE A 93 4.57 -0.67 1.69
CA ILE A 93 4.50 -2.01 2.28
C ILE A 93 4.07 -3.05 1.22
N GLY A 94 4.33 -4.33 1.49
CA GLY A 94 4.17 -5.44 0.55
C GLY A 94 2.86 -5.43 -0.24
N TRP A 95 1.69 -5.35 0.42
CA TRP A 95 0.42 -5.32 -0.31
C TRP A 95 0.27 -4.10 -1.22
N VAL A 96 0.85 -2.94 -0.85
CA VAL A 96 0.82 -1.74 -1.70
C VAL A 96 1.68 -1.95 -2.94
N SER A 97 2.88 -2.48 -2.79
CA SER A 97 3.78 -2.84 -3.90
C SER A 97 3.12 -3.84 -4.87
N GLU A 98 2.45 -4.87 -4.32
CA GLU A 98 1.69 -5.84 -5.12
C GLU A 98 0.53 -5.18 -5.87
N LEU A 99 -0.21 -4.26 -5.22
CA LEU A 99 -1.31 -3.54 -5.85
C LEU A 99 -0.83 -2.55 -6.92
N VAL A 100 0.28 -1.85 -6.72
CA VAL A 100 0.94 -1.03 -7.74
C VAL A 100 1.27 -1.88 -8.96
N THR A 101 1.86 -3.05 -8.73
CA THR A 101 2.21 -4.01 -9.80
C THR A 101 0.96 -4.53 -10.53
N ALA A 102 -0.08 -4.90 -9.79
CA ALA A 102 -1.35 -5.36 -10.33
C ALA A 102 -2.05 -4.28 -11.17
N ALA A 103 -1.97 -3.01 -10.74
CA ALA A 103 -2.50 -1.86 -11.46
C ALA A 103 -1.68 -1.47 -12.71
N GLY A 104 -0.48 -2.06 -12.91
CA GLY A 104 0.35 -1.86 -14.08
C GLY A 104 1.52 -0.89 -13.89
N GLY A 105 1.81 -0.47 -12.66
CA GLY A 105 3.03 0.26 -12.33
C GLY A 105 4.24 -0.67 -12.14
N GLU A 106 5.42 -0.06 -12.11
CA GLU A 106 6.66 -0.68 -11.66
C GLU A 106 7.07 0.00 -10.36
N ASP A 107 6.93 -0.72 -9.23
CA ASP A 107 7.31 -0.16 -7.93
C ASP A 107 8.82 0.00 -7.85
N CYS A 108 9.28 1.23 -7.71
CA CYS A 108 10.70 1.56 -7.60
C CYS A 108 11.39 0.86 -6.42
N PHE A 109 10.66 0.50 -5.37
CA PHE A 109 11.19 -0.10 -4.15
C PHE A 109 10.58 -1.48 -3.84
N ALA A 110 10.20 -2.23 -4.88
CA ALA A 110 9.69 -3.59 -4.73
C ALA A 110 10.65 -4.51 -3.96
N ASP A 111 11.95 -4.29 -4.08
CA ASP A 111 13.01 -5.00 -3.36
C ASP A 111 12.91 -4.82 -1.83
N ARG A 112 12.35 -3.71 -1.34
CA ARG A 112 12.18 -3.41 0.09
C ARG A 112 10.78 -3.70 0.62
N SER A 113 9.80 -3.85 -0.25
CA SER A 113 8.39 -3.99 0.13
C SER A 113 8.12 -5.18 1.06
N ARG A 114 8.99 -6.22 1.03
CA ARG A 114 8.92 -7.41 1.88
C ARG A 114 9.51 -7.22 3.28
N GLY A 115 10.07 -6.06 3.58
CA GLY A 115 10.58 -5.73 4.90
C GLY A 115 9.49 -5.87 5.96
N VAL A 116 9.80 -6.60 7.05
CA VAL A 116 8.84 -6.87 8.14
C VAL A 116 8.55 -5.60 8.93
N THR A 117 9.58 -4.80 9.18
CA THR A 117 9.49 -3.55 9.92
C THR A 117 9.46 -2.34 8.97
N ALA A 118 8.95 -1.21 9.46
CA ALA A 118 9.02 0.04 8.71
C ALA A 118 10.48 0.45 8.43
N ARG A 119 11.39 0.16 9.36
CA ARG A 119 12.82 0.50 9.25
C ARG A 119 13.49 -0.17 8.05
N GLU A 120 13.11 -1.40 7.71
CA GLU A 120 13.64 -2.13 6.55
C GLU A 120 13.18 -1.52 5.21
N ARG A 121 12.14 -0.68 5.25
CA ARG A 121 11.58 0.03 4.10
C ARG A 121 11.99 1.51 4.05
N PHE A 122 12.90 1.95 4.95
CA PHE A 122 13.45 3.30 4.87
C PHE A 122 14.23 3.49 3.58
N VAL A 123 14.03 4.65 2.96
CA VAL A 123 14.72 5.05 1.75
C VAL A 123 15.35 6.41 1.92
N THR A 124 16.41 6.67 1.18
CA THR A 124 17.09 7.97 1.18
C THR A 124 16.69 8.80 -0.03
N ALA A 125 16.87 10.12 0.06
CA ALA A 125 16.65 11.01 -1.07
C ALA A 125 17.54 10.66 -2.27
N GLU A 126 18.75 10.17 -2.02
CA GLU A 126 19.67 9.72 -3.06
C GLU A 126 19.12 8.48 -3.80
N GLU A 127 18.62 7.50 -3.08
CA GLU A 127 18.01 6.31 -3.67
C GLU A 127 16.77 6.65 -4.51
N VAL A 128 15.91 7.56 -4.03
CA VAL A 128 14.75 8.02 -4.79
C VAL A 128 15.21 8.71 -6.09
N ARG A 129 16.24 9.57 -6.02
CA ARG A 129 16.79 10.23 -7.20
C ARG A 129 17.41 9.24 -8.18
N ALA A 130 18.15 8.26 -7.68
CA ALA A 130 18.80 7.25 -8.54
C ALA A 130 17.77 6.39 -9.31
N ARG A 131 16.60 6.14 -8.71
CA ARG A 131 15.52 5.37 -9.35
C ARG A 131 14.62 6.22 -10.25
N ASP A 132 14.69 7.53 -10.14
CA ASP A 132 13.97 8.55 -10.93
C ASP A 132 12.52 8.15 -11.25
N PRO A 133 11.61 8.13 -10.26
CA PRO A 133 10.23 7.76 -10.46
C PRO A 133 9.54 8.70 -11.47
N GLU A 134 8.67 8.13 -12.30
CA GLU A 134 7.82 8.87 -13.24
C GLU A 134 6.50 9.29 -12.60
N LEU A 135 6.14 8.66 -11.50
CA LEU A 135 4.92 8.85 -10.73
C LEU A 135 5.23 8.70 -9.25
N VAL A 136 4.75 9.65 -8.43
CA VAL A 136 4.78 9.56 -6.97
C VAL A 136 3.37 9.42 -6.44
N LEU A 137 3.17 8.40 -5.62
CA LEU A 137 1.96 8.17 -4.84
C LEU A 137 2.32 8.32 -3.38
N ALA A 138 1.70 9.25 -2.68
CA ALA A 138 1.93 9.44 -1.26
C ALA A 138 0.68 9.09 -0.46
N SER A 139 0.90 8.47 0.70
CA SER A 139 -0.16 8.11 1.62
C SER A 139 0.35 8.23 3.06
N TRP A 140 0.24 9.42 3.62
CA TRP A 140 0.76 9.70 4.97
C TRP A 140 -0.33 9.53 6.02
N CYS A 141 -0.08 8.71 7.03
CA CYS A 141 -1.05 8.49 8.10
C CYS A 141 -1.20 9.76 8.96
N GLY A 142 -2.43 10.28 9.06
CA GLY A 142 -2.75 11.42 9.91
C GLY A 142 -2.37 12.80 9.37
N LYS A 143 -1.77 12.91 8.18
CA LYS A 143 -1.48 14.21 7.53
C LYS A 143 -1.65 14.13 6.02
N LYS A 144 -1.97 15.27 5.42
CA LYS A 144 -2.12 15.39 3.96
C LYS A 144 -0.77 15.48 3.26
N PHE A 145 -0.68 14.85 2.11
CA PHE A 145 0.42 15.02 1.18
C PHE A 145 0.49 16.47 0.68
N ARG A 146 1.70 17.00 0.63
CA ARG A 146 1.99 18.37 0.12
C ARG A 146 2.94 18.27 -1.06
N PRO A 147 2.45 18.25 -2.31
CA PRO A 147 3.31 18.12 -3.50
C PRO A 147 4.43 19.14 -3.57
N GLY A 148 4.16 20.40 -3.20
CA GLY A 148 5.18 21.46 -3.16
C GLY A 148 6.29 21.19 -2.14
N ALA A 149 5.95 20.66 -0.95
CA ALA A 149 6.95 20.31 0.06
C ALA A 149 7.79 19.08 -0.39
N PHE A 150 7.17 18.11 -1.04
CA PHE A 150 7.88 16.98 -1.63
C PHE A 150 8.86 17.46 -2.72
N ALA A 151 8.41 18.29 -3.65
CA ALA A 151 9.24 18.82 -4.75
C ALA A 151 10.40 19.72 -4.25
N ALA A 152 10.20 20.40 -3.11
CA ALA A 152 11.23 21.27 -2.51
C ALA A 152 12.36 20.51 -1.79
N ARG A 153 12.25 19.20 -1.63
CA ARG A 153 13.35 18.40 -1.04
C ARG A 153 14.62 18.48 -1.89
N PRO A 154 15.82 18.44 -1.28
CA PRO A 154 17.07 18.56 -2.02
C PRO A 154 17.18 17.57 -3.19
N GLY A 155 17.28 18.11 -4.41
CA GLY A 155 17.41 17.34 -5.64
C GLY A 155 16.12 16.75 -6.22
N PHE A 156 14.95 16.89 -5.56
CA PHE A 156 13.68 16.31 -6.05
C PHE A 156 13.06 17.12 -7.19
N ALA A 157 13.39 18.39 -7.33
CA ALA A 157 12.94 19.19 -8.48
C ALA A 157 13.36 18.61 -9.84
N ALA A 158 14.44 17.80 -9.87
CA ALA A 158 14.92 17.13 -11.07
C ALA A 158 14.21 15.80 -11.39
N LEU A 159 13.45 15.24 -10.44
CA LEU A 159 12.72 13.98 -10.65
C LEU A 159 11.73 14.10 -11.80
N THR A 160 11.64 13.06 -12.61
CA THR A 160 10.67 12.99 -13.72
C THR A 160 9.24 13.20 -13.24
N ALA A 161 8.83 12.59 -12.13
CA ALA A 161 7.51 12.79 -11.54
C ALA A 161 7.23 14.26 -11.16
N VAL A 162 8.22 14.96 -10.58
CA VAL A 162 8.05 16.37 -10.19
C VAL A 162 7.94 17.27 -11.42
N ARG A 163 8.79 17.09 -12.42
CA ARG A 163 8.75 17.87 -13.66
C ARG A 163 7.45 17.69 -14.44
N ARG A 164 6.84 16.50 -14.34
CA ARG A 164 5.56 16.17 -14.99
C ARG A 164 4.35 16.57 -14.16
N GLY A 165 4.53 16.92 -12.90
CA GLY A 165 3.44 17.14 -11.95
C GLY A 165 2.69 15.86 -11.57
N ALA A 166 3.29 14.69 -11.78
CA ALA A 166 2.71 13.37 -11.51
C ALA A 166 2.89 13.00 -10.01
N LEU A 167 2.29 13.80 -9.14
CA LEU A 167 2.34 13.72 -7.68
C LEU A 167 0.93 13.60 -7.14
N TYR A 168 0.55 12.43 -6.63
CA TYR A 168 -0.81 12.14 -6.21
C TYR A 168 -0.88 11.66 -4.77
N GLU A 169 -2.01 11.88 -4.12
CA GLU A 169 -2.34 11.36 -2.79
C GLU A 169 -3.39 10.25 -2.89
N ILE A 170 -3.19 9.18 -2.11
CA ILE A 170 -4.25 8.22 -1.80
C ILE A 170 -4.39 8.20 -0.28
N GLU A 171 -5.61 8.40 0.25
CA GLU A 171 -5.81 8.46 1.69
C GLU A 171 -5.35 7.17 2.38
N ALA A 172 -4.67 7.32 3.52
CA ALA A 172 -4.15 6.20 4.31
C ALA A 172 -5.25 5.24 4.78
N SER A 173 -6.43 5.75 5.07
CA SER A 173 -7.61 4.93 5.42
C SER A 173 -8.06 4.01 4.29
N VAL A 174 -7.71 4.32 3.05
CA VAL A 174 -8.08 3.54 1.87
C VAL A 174 -7.01 2.51 1.51
N ILE A 175 -5.72 2.89 1.50
CA ILE A 175 -4.66 2.04 0.93
C ILE A 175 -3.74 1.41 1.98
N LEU A 176 -3.52 2.07 3.12
CA LEU A 176 -2.63 1.59 4.18
C LEU A 176 -3.34 0.75 5.25
N GLN A 177 -4.65 0.57 5.16
CA GLN A 177 -5.37 -0.37 6.02
C GLN A 177 -5.40 -1.74 5.34
N PRO A 178 -4.75 -2.79 5.91
CA PRO A 178 -4.64 -4.09 5.28
C PRO A 178 -5.96 -4.87 5.34
N GLY A 179 -6.93 -4.43 4.56
CA GLY A 179 -8.29 -4.95 4.53
C GLY A 179 -8.98 -4.76 3.17
N PRO A 180 -10.32 -4.94 3.14
CA PRO A 180 -11.08 -4.86 1.89
C PRO A 180 -10.92 -3.54 1.11
N ALA A 181 -10.82 -2.39 1.81
CA ALA A 181 -10.70 -1.08 1.17
C ALA A 181 -9.46 -0.98 0.26
N ALA A 182 -8.31 -1.52 0.69
CA ALA A 182 -7.10 -1.53 -0.13
C ALA A 182 -7.31 -2.31 -1.44
N LEU A 183 -8.08 -3.42 -1.39
CA LEU A 183 -8.35 -4.30 -2.53
C LEU A 183 -9.56 -3.87 -3.37
N THR A 184 -10.23 -2.77 -3.01
CA THR A 184 -11.35 -2.15 -3.74
C THR A 184 -11.00 -0.73 -4.13
N ASP A 185 -11.37 0.24 -3.34
CA ASP A 185 -11.19 1.66 -3.62
C ASP A 185 -9.71 2.05 -3.80
N GLY A 186 -8.81 1.43 -3.01
CA GLY A 186 -7.37 1.59 -3.15
C GLY A 186 -6.85 1.14 -4.51
N LEU A 187 -7.22 -0.09 -4.89
CA LEU A 187 -6.85 -0.64 -6.20
C LEU A 187 -7.44 0.17 -7.35
N ASP A 188 -8.70 0.60 -7.26
CA ASP A 188 -9.34 1.42 -8.30
C ASP A 188 -8.62 2.76 -8.50
N ARG A 189 -8.21 3.40 -7.41
CA ARG A 189 -7.43 4.66 -7.48
C ARG A 189 -6.07 4.44 -8.11
N LEU A 190 -5.38 3.35 -7.72
CA LEU A 190 -4.11 2.96 -8.33
C LEU A 190 -4.27 2.73 -9.84
N GLU A 191 -5.27 1.94 -10.27
CA GLU A 191 -5.54 1.67 -11.68
C GLU A 191 -5.82 2.97 -12.46
N ALA A 192 -6.63 3.87 -11.91
CA ALA A 192 -6.96 5.14 -12.58
C ALA A 192 -5.73 6.03 -12.77
N ILE A 193 -4.94 6.22 -11.71
CA ILE A 193 -3.75 7.09 -11.76
C ILE A 193 -2.67 6.47 -12.67
N ILE A 194 -2.35 5.19 -12.48
CA ILE A 194 -1.30 4.51 -13.26
C ILE A 194 -1.67 4.43 -14.74
N ARG A 195 -2.93 4.21 -15.07
CA ARG A 195 -3.42 4.24 -16.45
C ARG A 195 -3.22 5.62 -17.08
N THR A 196 -3.64 6.68 -16.39
CA THR A 196 -3.46 8.07 -16.86
C THR A 196 -1.99 8.34 -17.18
N GLU A 197 -1.08 7.93 -16.31
CA GLU A 197 0.35 8.15 -16.51
C GLU A 197 0.96 7.22 -17.57
N ALA A 198 0.43 6.00 -17.72
CA ALA A 198 0.86 5.06 -18.75
C ALA A 198 0.46 5.53 -20.16
N GLU A 199 -0.71 6.17 -20.30
CA GLU A 199 -1.25 6.68 -21.57
C GLU A 199 -0.72 8.09 -21.91
N ALA A 200 -0.16 8.81 -20.94
CA ALA A 200 0.43 10.11 -21.17
C ALA A 200 1.65 10.01 -22.09
N PRO A 201 1.77 10.88 -23.10
CA PRO A 201 2.93 10.88 -24.01
C PRO A 201 4.22 11.02 -23.21
N GLY A 202 5.18 10.15 -23.50
CA GLY A 202 6.54 10.26 -22.94
C GLY A 202 7.16 11.58 -23.40
N ARG A 203 7.27 12.53 -22.47
CA ARG A 203 8.05 13.78 -22.71
C ARG A 203 9.44 13.61 -22.15
#